data_ebd253c617ed9730dfd9a5786d9a6798
#
_entry.id   ebd253c617ed9730dfd9a5786d9a6798
#
_cell.length_a   1.000
_cell.length_b   1.000
_cell.length_c   1.000
_cell.angle_alpha   90.00
_cell.angle_beta   90.00
_cell.angle_gamma   90.00
#
_symmetry.space_group_name_H-M   'P 1'
#
loop_
_entity.id
_entity.type
_entity.pdbx_description
1 polymer ?
#
loop_
_entity_poly.entity_id
_entity_poly.type
_entity_poly.pdbx_seq_one_letter_code
_entity_poly.pdbx_strand_id
1 'polypeptide(L)'
;KMENEGTLLVPAINVNDSVTKSKFDNLYGCRESLVDGIKRATDVMMSGKAAIVAGFGDVGKGSAASLRQSGARVMVTETDPICALQAAMEGYEVVTMDDMISQADIIVTATGNKDIVTADHMREMKDRAILCNIGHFDNEIDVASLKDYPWENIKPQVDHITLPSGNKIILLA
;
A
#
# COMPACT_ATOMS: atom_id res chain seq x y z
N LYS A 1 -15.44 -0.50 -25.74
CA LYS A 1 -16.79 -1.10 -25.86
C LYS A 1 -17.81 -0.04 -26.26
N MET A 2 -18.01 1.01 -25.46
CA MET A 2 -18.95 2.10 -25.75
C MET A 2 -18.73 2.80 -27.08
N GLU A 3 -17.46 3.01 -27.50
CA GLU A 3 -17.12 3.58 -28.79
C GLU A 3 -17.61 2.72 -29.94
N ASN A 4 -17.34 1.40 -29.90
CA ASN A 4 -17.76 0.43 -30.91
C ASN A 4 -19.27 0.25 -30.99
N GLU A 5 -19.99 0.53 -29.90
CA GLU A 5 -21.45 0.46 -29.80
C GLU A 5 -22.10 1.81 -30.13
N GLY A 6 -21.31 2.85 -30.40
CA GLY A 6 -21.82 4.20 -30.70
C GLY A 6 -22.51 4.88 -29.51
N THR A 7 -22.27 4.41 -28.29
CA THR A 7 -22.87 4.94 -27.07
C THR A 7 -21.98 5.94 -26.34
N LEU A 8 -20.74 6.12 -26.79
CA LEU A 8 -19.83 7.13 -26.26
C LEU A 8 -20.18 8.51 -26.88
N LEU A 9 -20.73 9.38 -26.07
CA LEU A 9 -21.26 10.68 -26.52
C LEU A 9 -20.19 11.81 -26.57
N VAL A 10 -19.04 11.59 -25.99
CA VAL A 10 -17.96 12.57 -25.89
C VAL A 10 -16.60 11.90 -26.09
N PRO A 11 -15.56 12.61 -26.58
CA PRO A 11 -14.20 12.08 -26.61
C PRO A 11 -13.74 11.67 -25.18
N ALA A 12 -13.15 10.49 -25.05
CA ALA A 12 -12.56 10.01 -23.80
C ALA A 12 -11.06 9.82 -23.98
N ILE A 13 -10.26 10.53 -23.20
CA ILE A 13 -8.80 10.49 -23.28
C ILE A 13 -8.25 9.97 -21.95
N ASN A 14 -7.52 8.84 -22.00
CA ASN A 14 -6.82 8.30 -20.84
C ASN A 14 -5.51 9.08 -20.62
N VAL A 15 -5.52 10.01 -19.69
CA VAL A 15 -4.37 10.82 -19.33
C VAL A 15 -3.42 10.04 -18.39
N ASN A 16 -3.96 9.14 -17.56
CA ASN A 16 -3.15 8.39 -16.59
C ASN A 16 -2.06 7.56 -17.27
N ASP A 17 -2.37 6.95 -18.43
CA ASP A 17 -1.41 6.08 -19.14
C ASP A 17 -0.48 6.85 -20.07
N SER A 18 -0.57 8.19 -20.12
CA SER A 18 0.43 8.98 -20.81
C SER A 18 1.79 8.85 -20.11
N VAL A 19 2.87 8.76 -20.88
CA VAL A 19 4.24 8.62 -20.36
C VAL A 19 4.58 9.75 -19.40
N THR A 20 4.17 10.98 -19.73
CA THR A 20 4.42 12.18 -18.93
C THR A 20 3.60 12.25 -17.64
N LYS A 21 2.60 11.37 -17.44
CA LYS A 21 1.86 11.26 -16.18
C LYS A 21 2.33 10.04 -15.39
N SER A 22 2.13 8.83 -15.92
CA SER A 22 2.34 7.60 -15.15
C SER A 22 3.79 7.35 -14.76
N LYS A 23 4.75 7.68 -15.62
CA LYS A 23 6.18 7.50 -15.33
C LYS A 23 6.77 8.58 -14.42
N PHE A 24 6.02 9.64 -14.16
CA PHE A 24 6.46 10.75 -13.30
C PHE A 24 5.65 10.80 -12.00
N ASP A 25 4.35 11.07 -12.09
CA ASP A 25 3.52 11.25 -10.89
C ASP A 25 3.39 9.96 -10.08
N ASN A 26 3.11 8.82 -10.73
CA ASN A 26 2.97 7.56 -10.03
C ASN A 26 4.28 7.10 -9.35
N LEU A 27 5.42 7.43 -9.94
CA LEU A 27 6.74 7.07 -9.39
C LEU A 27 7.25 8.12 -8.40
N TYR A 28 7.42 9.36 -8.84
CA TYR A 28 8.06 10.41 -8.06
C TYR A 28 7.10 11.07 -7.06
N GLY A 29 5.84 11.26 -7.43
CA GLY A 29 4.81 11.79 -6.55
C GLY A 29 4.55 10.86 -5.37
N CYS A 30 4.40 9.55 -5.63
CA CYS A 30 4.23 8.56 -4.55
C CYS A 30 5.49 8.39 -3.70
N ARG A 31 6.68 8.56 -4.29
CA ARG A 31 7.94 8.57 -3.54
C ARG A 31 7.97 9.67 -2.49
N GLU A 32 7.46 10.85 -2.82
CA GLU A 32 7.39 11.97 -1.90
C GLU A 32 6.23 11.83 -0.92
N SER A 33 5.04 11.56 -1.41
CA SER A 33 3.81 11.63 -0.62
C SER A 33 3.64 10.49 0.40
N LEU A 34 4.12 9.28 0.13
CA LEU A 34 3.91 8.14 1.03
C LEU A 34 4.48 8.38 2.43
N VAL A 35 5.76 8.63 2.51
CA VAL A 35 6.44 8.79 3.80
C VAL A 35 5.99 10.08 4.51
N ASP A 36 5.73 11.15 3.76
CA ASP A 36 5.14 12.37 4.32
C ASP A 36 3.77 12.09 4.92
N GLY A 37 2.90 11.38 4.20
CA GLY A 37 1.58 10.98 4.68
C GLY A 37 1.64 10.14 5.96
N ILE A 38 2.46 9.09 5.99
CA ILE A 38 2.62 8.24 7.18
C ILE A 38 3.13 9.06 8.36
N LYS A 39 4.13 9.92 8.17
CA LYS A 39 4.68 10.76 9.25
C LYS A 39 3.65 11.75 9.78
N ARG A 40 2.89 12.41 8.92
CA ARG A 40 1.81 13.32 9.34
C ARG A 40 0.69 12.59 10.07
N ALA A 41 0.40 11.36 9.66
CA ALA A 41 -0.64 10.54 10.28
C ALA A 41 -0.24 10.04 11.67
N THR A 42 1.00 9.62 11.87
CA THR A 42 1.39 8.78 13.00
C THR A 42 2.53 9.31 13.86
N ASP A 43 3.28 10.29 13.38
CA ASP A 43 4.53 10.78 14.01
C ASP A 43 5.58 9.67 14.26
N VAL A 44 5.48 8.55 13.51
CA VAL A 44 6.35 7.38 13.66
C VAL A 44 7.66 7.56 12.92
N MET A 45 8.75 7.16 13.56
CA MET A 45 10.07 7.07 12.91
C MET A 45 10.12 5.87 11.97
N MET A 46 10.50 6.10 10.71
CA MET A 46 10.62 5.05 9.69
C MET A 46 11.87 4.18 9.86
N SER A 47 12.94 4.77 10.35
CA SER A 47 14.24 4.10 10.45
C SER A 47 14.17 2.83 11.30
N GLY A 48 14.69 1.72 10.77
CA GLY A 48 14.71 0.42 11.42
C GLY A 48 13.39 -0.37 11.34
N LYS A 49 12.30 0.24 10.88
CA LYS A 49 11.01 -0.45 10.71
C LYS A 49 11.08 -1.49 9.58
N ALA A 50 10.41 -2.62 9.77
CA ALA A 50 10.15 -3.59 8.72
C ALA A 50 8.91 -3.13 7.93
N ALA A 51 9.06 -2.92 6.63
CA ALA A 51 7.99 -2.43 5.78
C ALA A 51 7.75 -3.39 4.61
N ILE A 52 6.49 -3.74 4.36
CA ILE A 52 6.05 -4.47 3.17
C ILE A 52 5.42 -3.47 2.20
N VAL A 53 5.85 -3.50 0.95
CA VAL A 53 5.18 -2.82 -0.16
C VAL A 53 4.57 -3.88 -1.07
N ALA A 54 3.26 -3.92 -1.13
CA ALA A 54 2.52 -4.82 -2.01
C ALA A 54 2.34 -4.17 -3.38
N GLY A 55 3.00 -4.76 -4.38
CA GLY A 55 3.08 -4.25 -5.74
C GLY A 55 4.39 -3.53 -6.03
N PHE A 56 4.99 -3.82 -7.21
CA PHE A 56 6.24 -3.17 -7.66
C PHE A 56 6.09 -2.56 -9.07
N GLY A 57 4.90 -2.01 -9.36
CA GLY A 57 4.66 -1.09 -10.47
C GLY A 57 5.26 0.29 -10.17
N ASP A 58 4.90 1.32 -10.96
CA ASP A 58 5.47 2.66 -10.77
C ASP A 58 5.22 3.22 -9.36
N VAL A 59 4.00 3.04 -8.82
CA VAL A 59 3.65 3.46 -7.45
C VAL A 59 4.46 2.69 -6.40
N GLY A 60 4.52 1.37 -6.52
CA GLY A 60 5.26 0.51 -5.59
C GLY A 60 6.76 0.79 -5.59
N LYS A 61 7.37 1.02 -6.76
CA LYS A 61 8.79 1.41 -6.90
C LYS A 61 9.08 2.72 -6.18
N GLY A 62 8.24 3.73 -6.37
CA GLY A 62 8.37 5.01 -5.67
C GLY A 62 8.24 4.85 -4.15
N SER A 63 7.25 4.09 -3.72
CA SER A 63 6.96 3.81 -2.31
C SER A 63 8.11 3.06 -1.63
N ALA A 64 8.58 1.99 -2.24
CA ALA A 64 9.69 1.18 -1.72
C ALA A 64 10.99 2.01 -1.60
N ALA A 65 11.29 2.81 -2.63
CA ALA A 65 12.45 3.70 -2.61
C ALA A 65 12.38 4.74 -1.47
N SER A 66 11.21 5.35 -1.26
CA SER A 66 10.99 6.35 -0.22
C SER A 66 11.17 5.77 1.18
N LEU A 67 10.58 4.61 1.45
CA LEU A 67 10.72 3.91 2.73
C LEU A 67 12.18 3.52 3.00
N ARG A 68 12.87 2.95 1.99
CA ARG A 68 14.30 2.59 2.11
C ARG A 68 15.18 3.81 2.36
N GLN A 69 14.95 4.91 1.66
CA GLN A 69 15.68 6.17 1.88
C GLN A 69 15.46 6.74 3.28
N SER A 70 14.30 6.48 3.87
CA SER A 70 13.98 6.85 5.25
C SER A 70 14.53 5.87 6.29
N GLY A 71 15.29 4.85 5.87
CA GLY A 71 15.96 3.90 6.76
C GLY A 71 15.12 2.68 7.15
N ALA A 72 13.97 2.45 6.51
CA ALA A 72 13.21 1.22 6.70
C ALA A 72 13.86 0.02 5.99
N ARG A 73 13.65 -1.17 6.54
CA ARG A 73 13.97 -2.44 5.89
C ARG A 73 12.77 -2.83 5.04
N VAL A 74 12.90 -2.71 3.72
CA VAL A 74 11.77 -2.85 2.81
C VAL A 74 11.78 -4.23 2.16
N MET A 75 10.63 -4.90 2.22
CA MET A 75 10.27 -6.12 1.51
C MET A 75 9.21 -5.79 0.48
N VAL A 76 9.17 -6.54 -0.60
CA VAL A 76 8.21 -6.34 -1.70
C VAL A 76 7.42 -7.63 -1.91
N THR A 77 6.11 -7.53 -2.07
CA THR A 77 5.30 -8.63 -2.59
C THR A 77 4.86 -8.30 -4.01
N GLU A 78 5.01 -9.23 -4.94
CA GLU A 78 4.68 -9.01 -6.34
C GLU A 78 4.33 -10.33 -7.03
N THR A 79 3.28 -10.33 -7.85
CA THR A 79 2.84 -11.51 -8.60
C THR A 79 3.38 -11.54 -10.03
N ASP A 80 3.69 -10.37 -10.60
CA ASP A 80 4.34 -10.30 -11.90
C ASP A 80 5.81 -10.66 -11.77
N PRO A 81 6.29 -11.73 -12.44
CA PRO A 81 7.67 -12.19 -12.28
C PRO A 81 8.70 -11.19 -12.80
N ILE A 82 8.35 -10.32 -13.74
CA ILE A 82 9.25 -9.29 -14.27
C ILE A 82 9.42 -8.18 -13.23
N CYS A 83 8.31 -7.72 -12.64
CA CYS A 83 8.37 -6.72 -11.57
C CYS A 83 9.04 -7.27 -10.31
N ALA A 84 8.79 -8.54 -9.97
CA ALA A 84 9.47 -9.22 -8.85
C ALA A 84 10.99 -9.31 -9.09
N LEU A 85 11.41 -9.67 -10.30
CA LEU A 85 12.83 -9.70 -10.65
C LEU A 85 13.46 -8.31 -10.59
N GLN A 86 12.76 -7.27 -11.04
CA GLN A 86 13.24 -5.90 -10.92
C GLN A 86 13.43 -5.51 -9.45
N ALA A 87 12.49 -5.86 -8.56
CA ALA A 87 12.62 -5.60 -7.13
C ALA A 87 13.86 -6.29 -6.55
N ALA A 88 14.08 -7.56 -6.90
CA ALA A 88 15.26 -8.32 -6.47
C ALA A 88 16.57 -7.69 -6.98
N MET A 89 16.62 -7.25 -8.25
CA MET A 89 17.79 -6.59 -8.83
C MET A 89 18.06 -5.21 -8.20
N GLU A 90 17.04 -4.54 -7.69
CA GLU A 90 17.20 -3.30 -6.93
C GLU A 90 17.57 -3.54 -5.45
N GLY A 91 17.73 -4.81 -5.03
CA GLY A 91 18.17 -5.21 -3.71
C GLY A 91 17.06 -5.23 -2.66
N TYR A 92 15.82 -5.39 -3.07
CA TYR A 92 14.71 -5.67 -2.16
C TYR A 92 14.56 -7.18 -1.96
N GLU A 93 14.17 -7.57 -0.77
CA GLU A 93 13.72 -8.93 -0.50
C GLU A 93 12.31 -9.10 -1.08
N VAL A 94 12.13 -10.08 -1.97
CA VAL A 94 10.81 -10.41 -2.54
C VAL A 94 10.22 -11.55 -1.73
N VAL A 95 9.05 -11.33 -1.16
CA VAL A 95 8.41 -12.22 -0.20
C VAL A 95 6.93 -12.43 -0.53
N THR A 96 6.30 -13.39 0.12
CA THR A 96 4.83 -13.47 0.15
C THR A 96 4.27 -12.66 1.32
N MET A 97 3.02 -12.21 1.21
CA MET A 97 2.36 -11.51 2.32
C MET A 97 2.23 -12.42 3.53
N ASP A 98 1.79 -13.66 3.33
CA ASP A 98 1.57 -14.64 4.38
C ASP A 98 2.83 -14.90 5.23
N ASP A 99 4.00 -14.97 4.60
CA ASP A 99 5.25 -15.26 5.32
C ASP A 99 5.72 -14.11 6.21
N MET A 100 5.40 -12.87 5.83
CA MET A 100 6.06 -11.70 6.44
C MET A 100 5.12 -10.73 7.13
N ILE A 101 3.80 -10.88 7.00
CA ILE A 101 2.83 -9.93 7.58
C ILE A 101 2.97 -9.81 9.10
N SER A 102 3.24 -10.91 9.79
CA SER A 102 3.44 -10.96 11.25
C SER A 102 4.72 -10.26 11.72
N GLN A 103 5.65 -9.96 10.82
CA GLN A 103 6.91 -9.30 11.13
C GLN A 103 6.94 -7.82 10.71
N ALA A 104 5.97 -7.39 9.92
CA ALA A 104 5.92 -6.05 9.40
C ALA A 104 5.42 -5.03 10.44
N ASP A 105 6.06 -3.87 10.46
CA ASP A 105 5.64 -2.69 11.21
C ASP A 105 4.79 -1.74 10.36
N ILE A 106 5.01 -1.77 9.04
CA ILE A 106 4.33 -0.93 8.05
C ILE A 106 3.96 -1.79 6.85
N ILE A 107 2.71 -1.74 6.43
CA ILE A 107 2.21 -2.41 5.24
C ILE A 107 1.60 -1.36 4.32
N VAL A 108 2.06 -1.32 3.08
CA VAL A 108 1.60 -0.38 2.05
C VAL A 108 1.07 -1.16 0.86
N THR A 109 -0.18 -0.95 0.48
CA THR A 109 -0.74 -1.54 -0.74
C THR A 109 -0.66 -0.56 -1.91
N ALA A 110 -0.20 -1.05 -3.06
CA ALA A 110 0.07 -0.26 -4.26
C ALA A 110 -0.14 -1.08 -5.55
N THR A 111 -1.09 -2.02 -5.53
CA THR A 111 -1.28 -2.99 -6.63
C THR A 111 -2.32 -2.55 -7.65
N GLY A 112 -3.27 -1.69 -7.26
CA GLY A 112 -4.44 -1.38 -8.07
C GLY A 112 -5.41 -2.56 -8.22
N ASN A 113 -5.32 -3.57 -7.35
CA ASN A 113 -6.19 -4.75 -7.33
C ASN A 113 -7.05 -4.73 -6.07
N LYS A 114 -7.71 -5.82 -5.71
CA LYS A 114 -8.55 -5.90 -4.52
C LYS A 114 -8.10 -7.03 -3.60
N ASP A 115 -8.51 -6.95 -2.33
CA ASP A 115 -8.30 -7.98 -1.31
C ASP A 115 -6.83 -8.42 -1.18
N ILE A 116 -5.89 -7.48 -1.28
CA ILE A 116 -4.46 -7.73 -1.15
C ILE A 116 -4.10 -8.00 0.32
N VAL A 117 -4.69 -7.22 1.24
CA VAL A 117 -4.61 -7.48 2.67
C VAL A 117 -5.97 -7.94 3.15
N THR A 118 -6.06 -9.21 3.46
CA THR A 118 -7.30 -9.89 3.89
C THR A 118 -7.49 -9.80 5.41
N ALA A 119 -8.68 -10.22 5.88
CA ALA A 119 -8.96 -10.35 7.31
C ALA A 119 -7.96 -11.27 8.03
N ASP A 120 -7.52 -12.35 7.39
CA ASP A 120 -6.56 -13.29 7.98
C ASP A 120 -5.19 -12.62 8.13
N HIS A 121 -4.72 -11.93 7.11
CA HIS A 121 -3.50 -11.12 7.20
C HIS A 121 -3.56 -10.12 8.37
N MET A 122 -4.66 -9.37 8.49
CA MET A 122 -4.79 -8.37 9.55
C MET A 122 -4.78 -8.97 10.96
N ARG A 123 -5.32 -10.20 11.14
CA ARG A 123 -5.27 -10.88 12.44
C ARG A 123 -3.86 -11.27 12.88
N GLU A 124 -2.94 -11.44 11.94
CA GLU A 124 -1.55 -11.80 12.20
C GLU A 124 -0.63 -10.58 12.35
N MET A 125 -1.11 -9.38 12.07
CA MET A 125 -0.32 -8.16 12.19
C MET A 125 0.15 -7.90 13.62
N LYS A 126 1.31 -7.29 13.73
CA LYS A 126 1.82 -6.80 15.01
C LYS A 126 0.89 -5.79 15.66
N ASP A 127 0.94 -5.71 16.96
CA ASP A 127 0.34 -4.60 17.68
C ASP A 127 0.90 -3.26 17.18
N ARG A 128 0.00 -2.34 16.87
CA ARG A 128 0.28 -1.01 16.31
C ARG A 128 1.01 -1.00 14.97
N ALA A 129 0.90 -2.08 14.19
CA ALA A 129 1.34 -2.04 12.81
C ALA A 129 0.50 -1.03 12.01
N ILE A 130 1.16 -0.32 11.09
CA ILE A 130 0.53 0.67 10.22
C ILE A 130 0.13 -0.03 8.92
N LEU A 131 -1.14 0.06 8.58
CA LEU A 131 -1.70 -0.44 7.34
C LEU A 131 -2.23 0.74 6.53
N CYS A 132 -1.69 0.94 5.33
CA CYS A 132 -2.10 2.04 4.47
C CYS A 132 -2.16 1.64 3.00
N ASN A 133 -3.05 2.30 2.27
CA ASN A 133 -3.16 2.19 0.83
C ASN A 133 -2.66 3.48 0.17
N ILE A 134 -1.81 3.36 -0.83
CA ILE A 134 -1.42 4.46 -1.73
C ILE A 134 -1.89 4.19 -3.16
N GLY A 135 -2.46 3.02 -3.43
CA GLY A 135 -3.10 2.69 -4.69
C GLY A 135 -4.35 3.54 -4.94
N HIS A 136 -4.87 3.45 -6.16
CA HIS A 136 -6.03 4.24 -6.56
C HIS A 136 -7.35 3.77 -5.92
N PHE A 137 -7.46 2.49 -5.61
CA PHE A 137 -8.68 1.87 -5.08
C PHE A 137 -8.52 1.53 -3.59
N ASP A 138 -9.52 1.90 -2.80
CA ASP A 138 -9.59 1.63 -1.36
C ASP A 138 -9.88 0.16 -1.01
N ASN A 139 -10.27 -0.64 -2.00
CA ASN A 139 -10.60 -2.05 -1.83
C ASN A 139 -9.37 -3.01 -1.85
N GLU A 140 -8.15 -2.49 -1.87
CA GLU A 140 -6.94 -3.30 -1.71
C GLU A 140 -6.84 -3.90 -0.30
N ILE A 141 -7.44 -3.24 0.68
CA ILE A 141 -7.55 -3.70 2.06
C ILE A 141 -8.99 -4.12 2.32
N ASP A 142 -9.21 -5.32 2.84
CA ASP A 142 -10.55 -5.81 3.21
C ASP A 142 -11.06 -5.12 4.49
N VAL A 143 -11.28 -3.81 4.39
CA VAL A 143 -11.80 -2.99 5.50
C VAL A 143 -13.20 -3.44 5.91
N ALA A 144 -13.99 -4.01 5.00
CA ALA A 144 -15.34 -4.48 5.28
C ALA A 144 -15.36 -5.59 6.36
N SER A 145 -14.31 -6.41 6.42
CA SER A 145 -14.17 -7.45 7.45
C SER A 145 -13.95 -6.92 8.86
N LEU A 146 -13.56 -5.66 8.99
CA LEU A 146 -13.25 -5.01 10.27
C LEU A 146 -14.44 -4.26 10.87
N LYS A 147 -15.59 -4.19 10.19
CA LYS A 147 -16.76 -3.37 10.58
C LYS A 147 -17.29 -3.66 11.98
N ASP A 148 -17.18 -4.92 12.42
CA ASP A 148 -17.71 -5.36 13.71
C ASP A 148 -16.67 -5.26 14.85
N TYR A 149 -15.46 -4.80 14.56
CA TYR A 149 -14.41 -4.59 15.56
C TYR A 149 -14.50 -3.19 16.18
N PRO A 150 -13.95 -2.98 17.37
CA PRO A 150 -13.91 -1.66 17.98
C PRO A 150 -13.00 -0.70 17.19
N TRP A 151 -13.56 0.42 16.72
CA TRP A 151 -12.86 1.49 16.03
C TRP A 151 -12.71 2.71 16.94
N GLU A 152 -11.54 3.29 16.94
CA GLU A 152 -11.22 4.53 17.65
C GLU A 152 -10.61 5.51 16.64
N ASN A 153 -11.37 6.53 16.23
CA ASN A 153 -10.85 7.57 15.35
C ASN A 153 -9.91 8.51 16.14
N ILE A 154 -8.65 8.53 15.77
CA ILE A 154 -7.61 9.34 16.42
C ILE A 154 -7.57 10.74 15.80
N LYS A 155 -7.65 10.82 14.50
CA LYS A 155 -7.75 12.04 13.70
C LYS A 155 -8.29 11.71 12.31
N PRO A 156 -8.68 12.68 11.48
CA PRO A 156 -9.18 12.39 10.15
C PRO A 156 -8.30 11.42 9.38
N GLN A 157 -8.90 10.33 8.88
CA GLN A 157 -8.22 9.26 8.12
C GLN A 157 -7.16 8.48 8.92
N VAL A 158 -7.23 8.48 10.24
CA VAL A 158 -6.36 7.70 11.10
C VAL A 158 -7.21 7.00 12.16
N ASP A 159 -7.37 5.70 12.00
CA ASP A 159 -8.18 4.88 12.88
C ASP A 159 -7.36 3.80 13.55
N HIS A 160 -7.60 3.60 14.85
CA HIS A 160 -7.16 2.42 15.57
C HIS A 160 -8.28 1.39 15.56
N ILE A 161 -7.96 0.18 15.16
CA ILE A 161 -8.90 -0.94 15.13
C ILE A 161 -8.38 -2.01 16.07
N THR A 162 -9.18 -2.37 17.08
CA THR A 162 -8.81 -3.40 18.04
C THR A 162 -9.23 -4.77 17.52
N LEU A 163 -8.26 -5.66 17.29
CA LEU A 163 -8.46 -7.02 16.83
C LEU A 163 -8.91 -7.94 17.98
N PRO A 164 -9.49 -9.11 17.69
CA PRO A 164 -9.88 -10.09 18.73
C PRO A 164 -8.73 -10.57 19.62
N SER A 165 -7.50 -10.52 19.13
CA SER A 165 -6.28 -10.82 19.90
C SER A 165 -5.97 -9.79 20.99
N GLY A 166 -6.59 -8.62 20.94
CA GLY A 166 -6.24 -7.45 21.74
C GLY A 166 -5.22 -6.53 21.09
N ASN A 167 -4.56 -6.95 20.01
CA ASN A 167 -3.68 -6.09 19.22
C ASN A 167 -4.50 -4.98 18.56
N LYS A 168 -3.87 -3.83 18.36
CA LYS A 168 -4.44 -2.73 17.58
C LYS A 168 -3.68 -2.59 16.27
N ILE A 169 -4.38 -2.32 15.19
CA ILE A 169 -3.79 -1.86 13.94
C ILE A 169 -4.09 -0.38 13.73
N ILE A 170 -3.20 0.32 13.05
CA ILE A 170 -3.36 1.73 12.67
C ILE A 170 -3.70 1.75 11.19
N LEU A 171 -4.95 2.03 10.86
CA LEU A 171 -5.42 2.13 9.48
C LEU A 171 -5.34 3.58 9.00
N LEU A 172 -4.68 3.78 7.87
CA LEU A 172 -4.63 5.05 7.14
C LEU A 172 -5.34 4.84 5.80
N ALA A 173 -6.58 5.26 5.70
CA ALA A 173 -7.43 5.09 4.51
C ALA A 173 -8.28 6.33 4.24
#